data_1443ff8296fde9dbf0ea39461c17ff48
#
_entry.id   1443ff8296fde9dbf0ea39461c17ff48
#
_cell.length_a   1.000
_cell.length_b   1.000
_cell.length_c   1.000
_cell.angle_alpha   90.00
_cell.angle_beta   90.00
_cell.angle_gamma   90.00
#
_symmetry.space_group_name_H-M   'P 1'
#
loop_
_entity.id
_entity.type
_entity.pdbx_description
1 polymer ?
#
loop_
_entity_poly.entity_id
_entity_poly.type
_entity_poly.pdbx_seq_one_letter_code
_entity_poly.pdbx_strand_id
1 'polypeptide(L)'
;MNNLSLVKILPLCLLSFSLLSHANDKENNTNETDVSVATKQVQKQPAAQSEKKENSAYFDRLSSQKKSSFDPYVITPHKMTYLLPFSVSDNMNREVYEGIGQWGEEVQSLEAKFQFSLKVPLTQEAIFTEGDSLDFSFTLQSWWQLYNQELSRPFRETNYQPELFYTAPLDWQPLGGQTNMVVGFEHQSNGRTQMLSRSWNRLYYIFTFAKDNYAVSFRPWWKIPEGSKETTPDESANDNVDISDYMGHFDLTLLYKWQSLEFSFVGRRNFKEHKGGMELGITFPLSGKLKGYFQYTNGYGESLIDYNHSQQTFGIGIALTEIF
;
A
#
# COMPACT_ATOMS: atom_id res chain seq x y z
N MET A 1 12.12 -41.69 -22.00
CA MET A 1 12.58 -42.18 -20.68
C MET A 1 12.40 -41.01 -19.72
N ASN A 2 11.41 -41.17 -18.85
CA ASN A 2 10.91 -40.11 -17.96
C ASN A 2 11.82 -39.95 -16.76
N ASN A 3 12.22 -38.74 -16.43
CA ASN A 3 12.71 -38.40 -15.10
C ASN A 3 11.84 -37.32 -14.49
N LEU A 4 10.86 -37.74 -13.67
CA LEU A 4 10.18 -36.91 -12.69
C LEU A 4 11.13 -36.67 -11.50
N SER A 5 11.48 -35.45 -11.28
CA SER A 5 12.20 -35.03 -10.07
C SER A 5 11.19 -34.69 -8.98
N LEU A 6 11.20 -35.48 -7.92
CA LEU A 6 10.37 -35.27 -6.71
C LEU A 6 10.83 -34.02 -5.94
N VAL A 7 9.92 -33.07 -5.80
CA VAL A 7 10.05 -31.98 -4.82
C VAL A 7 9.75 -32.56 -3.43
N LYS A 8 10.76 -32.60 -2.56
CA LYS A 8 10.60 -32.98 -1.14
C LYS A 8 9.99 -31.81 -0.37
N ILE A 9 8.77 -32.03 0.09
CA ILE A 9 8.10 -31.12 1.02
C ILE A 9 8.68 -31.35 2.43
N LEU A 10 9.23 -30.29 3.02
CA LEU A 10 9.73 -30.27 4.39
C LEU A 10 8.55 -30.07 5.34
N PRO A 11 8.43 -30.84 6.44
CA PRO A 11 7.34 -30.65 7.39
C PRO A 11 7.57 -29.44 8.29
N LEU A 12 6.53 -28.61 8.40
CA LEU A 12 6.44 -27.45 9.29
C LEU A 12 6.33 -27.93 10.74
N CYS A 13 7.34 -27.69 11.57
CA CYS A 13 7.28 -27.91 13.01
C CYS A 13 6.40 -26.85 13.67
N LEU A 14 5.23 -27.25 14.16
CA LEU A 14 4.39 -26.48 15.08
C LEU A 14 5.00 -26.48 16.48
N LEU A 15 5.51 -25.33 16.90
CA LEU A 15 5.87 -25.07 18.30
C LEU A 15 4.64 -24.54 19.02
N SER A 16 4.07 -25.40 19.90
CA SER A 16 3.01 -25.04 20.83
C SER A 16 3.60 -24.31 22.05
N PHE A 17 3.27 -23.03 22.24
CA PHE A 17 3.50 -22.30 23.47
C PHE A 17 2.23 -22.36 24.33
N SER A 18 2.33 -23.05 25.48
CA SER A 18 1.35 -23.02 26.55
C SER A 18 1.57 -21.81 27.46
N LEU A 19 0.57 -20.92 27.52
CA LEU A 19 0.53 -19.81 28.49
C LEU A 19 -0.13 -20.31 29.79
N LEU A 20 0.64 -20.30 30.87
CA LEU A 20 0.14 -20.41 32.24
C LEU A 20 -0.41 -19.05 32.69
N SER A 21 -1.70 -19.03 33.00
CA SER A 21 -2.37 -17.93 33.68
C SER A 21 -2.12 -18.03 35.20
N HIS A 22 -1.63 -16.95 35.82
CA HIS A 22 -1.69 -16.77 37.26
C HIS A 22 -2.69 -15.65 37.58
N ALA A 23 -3.76 -16.03 38.23
CA ALA A 23 -4.67 -15.13 38.91
C ALA A 23 -4.07 -14.76 40.28
N ASN A 24 -4.15 -13.51 40.65
CA ASN A 24 -3.95 -13.08 42.04
C ASN A 24 -5.04 -12.09 42.42
N ASP A 25 -6.00 -12.60 43.21
CA ASP A 25 -6.97 -11.82 43.97
C ASP A 25 -6.26 -11.10 45.12
N LYS A 26 -6.58 -9.84 45.31
CA LYS A 26 -6.53 -9.18 46.61
C LYS A 26 -7.67 -8.18 46.74
N GLU A 27 -8.65 -8.60 47.55
CA GLU A 27 -9.58 -7.69 48.25
C GLU A 27 -8.79 -6.68 49.14
N ASN A 28 -9.28 -5.47 49.19
CA ASN A 28 -9.30 -4.70 50.43
C ASN A 28 -10.43 -3.69 50.48
N ASN A 29 -11.13 -3.81 51.56
CA ASN A 29 -12.33 -3.14 52.05
C ASN A 29 -11.94 -1.83 52.78
N THR A 30 -12.92 -0.93 52.90
CA THR A 30 -13.21 0.12 53.91
C THR A 30 -13.21 1.56 53.33
N ASN A 31 -14.18 2.43 53.49
CA ASN A 31 -15.11 2.85 54.50
C ASN A 31 -16.07 3.93 53.88
N GLU A 32 -17.29 3.88 54.36
CA GLU A 32 -18.34 4.86 54.18
C GLU A 32 -17.96 6.23 54.80
N THR A 33 -18.39 7.29 54.18
CA THR A 33 -18.86 8.51 54.89
C THR A 33 -19.98 9.18 54.08
N ASP A 34 -21.16 9.17 54.69
CA ASP A 34 -22.35 9.92 54.34
C ASP A 34 -22.10 11.44 54.32
N VAL A 35 -22.54 12.10 53.22
CA VAL A 35 -22.99 13.49 53.29
C VAL A 35 -24.20 13.68 52.37
N SER A 36 -25.37 13.82 52.96
CA SER A 36 -26.60 14.23 52.32
C SER A 36 -26.57 15.69 51.92
N VAL A 37 -26.81 16.02 50.64
CA VAL A 37 -27.27 17.37 50.25
C VAL A 37 -28.20 17.29 49.04
N ALA A 38 -29.45 17.68 49.33
CA ALA A 38 -30.46 18.32 48.51
C ALA A 38 -30.58 18.04 47.02
N THR A 39 -31.60 17.30 46.67
CA THR A 39 -32.22 17.11 45.36
C THR A 39 -32.71 18.44 44.76
N LYS A 40 -32.09 18.92 43.69
CA LYS A 40 -32.72 19.80 42.71
C LYS A 40 -33.04 18.93 41.47
N GLN A 41 -34.32 18.71 41.23
CA GLN A 41 -34.81 18.12 40.00
C GLN A 41 -34.50 19.04 38.82
N VAL A 42 -33.53 18.71 38.02
CA VAL A 42 -33.32 19.27 36.68
C VAL A 42 -34.08 18.35 35.71
N GLN A 43 -35.14 18.90 35.13
CA GLN A 43 -35.85 18.24 34.02
C GLN A 43 -34.86 17.97 32.90
N LYS A 44 -34.60 16.67 32.68
CA LYS A 44 -33.81 16.17 31.55
C LYS A 44 -34.65 16.29 30.29
N GLN A 45 -34.42 17.32 29.48
CA GLN A 45 -34.86 17.30 28.08
C GLN A 45 -34.29 16.03 27.40
N PRO A 46 -35.07 15.33 26.57
CA PRO A 46 -34.55 14.22 25.78
C PRO A 46 -33.49 14.81 24.87
N ALA A 47 -32.24 14.47 25.11
CA ALA A 47 -31.18 14.68 24.15
C ALA A 47 -31.61 13.97 22.84
N ALA A 48 -31.77 14.74 21.78
CA ALA A 48 -31.89 14.19 20.45
C ALA A 48 -30.72 13.19 20.27
N GLN A 49 -31.06 11.93 20.18
CA GLN A 49 -30.10 10.90 19.75
C GLN A 49 -29.67 11.31 18.32
N SER A 50 -28.52 12.00 18.19
CA SER A 50 -27.86 12.05 16.93
C SER A 50 -27.56 10.58 16.58
N GLU A 51 -28.24 10.06 15.60
CA GLU A 51 -27.88 8.78 14.99
C GLU A 51 -26.38 8.85 14.71
N LYS A 52 -25.60 8.07 15.47
CA LYS A 52 -24.17 7.95 15.27
C LYS A 52 -24.01 7.26 13.92
N LYS A 53 -23.77 8.07 12.89
CA LYS A 53 -23.56 7.61 11.54
C LYS A 53 -22.39 6.63 11.61
N GLU A 54 -22.64 5.34 11.44
CA GLU A 54 -21.58 4.33 11.42
C GLU A 54 -20.70 4.61 10.20
N ASN A 55 -19.52 5.14 10.46
CA ASN A 55 -18.50 5.33 9.43
C ASN A 55 -17.92 3.96 9.06
N SER A 56 -17.49 3.82 7.82
CA SER A 56 -16.73 2.62 7.45
C SER A 56 -15.34 2.62 8.12
N ALA A 57 -14.82 1.45 8.42
CA ALA A 57 -13.48 1.29 9.03
C ALA A 57 -12.39 2.01 8.22
N TYR A 58 -12.51 2.03 6.89
CA TYR A 58 -11.59 2.75 6.00
C TYR A 58 -11.60 4.28 6.25
N PHE A 59 -12.78 4.90 6.29
CA PHE A 59 -12.87 6.36 6.52
C PHE A 59 -12.60 6.76 7.96
N ASP A 60 -12.85 5.89 8.94
CA ASP A 60 -12.45 6.11 10.34
C ASP A 60 -10.94 6.20 10.47
N ARG A 61 -10.20 5.32 9.77
CA ARG A 61 -8.75 5.41 9.70
C ARG A 61 -8.27 6.71 9.07
N LEU A 62 -8.83 7.09 7.92
CA LEU A 62 -8.45 8.35 7.24
C LEU A 62 -8.73 9.57 8.11
N SER A 63 -9.85 9.60 8.81
CA SER A 63 -10.22 10.68 9.74
C SER A 63 -9.25 10.75 10.93
N SER A 64 -8.85 9.61 11.47
CA SER A 64 -7.88 9.53 12.55
C SER A 64 -6.49 10.01 12.11
N GLN A 65 -6.06 9.63 10.92
CA GLN A 65 -4.82 10.13 10.33
C GLN A 65 -4.84 11.64 10.12
N LYS A 66 -5.97 12.19 9.62
CA LYS A 66 -6.10 13.64 9.41
C LYS A 66 -6.00 14.42 10.71
N LYS A 67 -6.56 13.93 11.81
CA LYS A 67 -6.48 14.60 13.13
C LYS A 67 -5.06 14.74 13.65
N SER A 68 -4.18 13.75 13.38
CA SER A 68 -2.79 13.75 13.85
C SER A 68 -1.78 14.24 12.82
N SER A 69 -2.20 14.52 11.58
CA SER A 69 -1.26 14.82 10.47
C SER A 69 -0.50 16.15 10.62
N PHE A 70 -0.99 17.06 11.50
CA PHE A 70 -0.32 18.32 11.83
C PHE A 70 0.42 18.28 13.17
N ASP A 71 0.36 17.16 13.89
CA ASP A 71 1.11 17.02 15.13
C ASP A 71 2.60 16.96 14.82
N PRO A 72 3.46 17.74 15.52
CA PRO A 72 4.90 17.65 15.36
C PRO A 72 5.39 16.21 15.59
N TYR A 73 6.32 15.75 14.77
CA TYR A 73 6.92 14.41 14.85
C TYR A 73 6.01 13.24 14.45
N VAL A 74 4.80 13.49 13.93
CA VAL A 74 3.93 12.44 13.39
C VAL A 74 4.15 12.29 11.89
N ILE A 75 4.60 11.11 11.47
CA ILE A 75 4.69 10.74 10.05
C ILE A 75 3.38 10.09 9.65
N THR A 76 2.66 10.69 8.73
CA THR A 76 1.39 10.16 8.23
C THR A 76 1.66 9.19 7.06
N PRO A 77 1.25 7.92 7.17
CA PRO A 77 1.40 6.98 6.06
C PRO A 77 0.45 7.35 4.91
N HIS A 78 0.90 7.13 3.67
CA HIS A 78 0.09 7.29 2.46
C HIS A 78 -0.36 5.93 1.90
N LYS A 79 0.57 5.15 1.37
CA LYS A 79 0.38 3.75 0.99
C LYS A 79 0.90 2.84 2.11
N MET A 80 0.68 1.56 2.00
CA MET A 80 1.17 0.61 2.99
C MET A 80 2.71 0.67 3.07
N THR A 81 3.24 0.74 4.29
CA THR A 81 4.67 0.61 4.57
C THR A 81 4.95 -0.80 5.05
N TYR A 82 5.82 -1.52 4.35
CA TYR A 82 6.12 -2.92 4.64
C TYR A 82 7.59 -3.27 4.37
N LEU A 83 8.03 -4.35 4.99
CA LEU A 83 9.29 -5.02 4.72
C LEU A 83 9.02 -6.52 4.51
N LEU A 84 9.38 -7.03 3.34
CA LEU A 84 9.35 -8.44 2.97
C LEU A 84 10.79 -8.95 2.87
N PRO A 85 11.37 -9.51 3.94
CA PRO A 85 12.72 -10.06 3.89
C PRO A 85 12.84 -11.15 2.82
N PHE A 86 11.78 -11.90 2.58
CA PHE A 86 11.73 -12.95 1.58
C PHE A 86 10.69 -12.62 0.52
N SER A 87 11.17 -12.30 -0.68
CA SER A 87 10.38 -12.11 -1.89
C SER A 87 10.99 -12.93 -3.00
N VAL A 88 10.24 -13.86 -3.57
CA VAL A 88 10.73 -14.83 -4.57
C VAL A 88 9.97 -14.63 -5.87
N SER A 89 10.70 -14.43 -6.96
CA SER A 89 10.15 -14.40 -8.32
C SER A 89 10.33 -15.78 -8.99
N ASP A 90 9.30 -16.23 -9.69
CA ASP A 90 9.36 -17.45 -10.53
C ASP A 90 10.10 -17.20 -11.85
N ASN A 91 10.10 -15.96 -12.33
CA ASN A 91 10.65 -15.56 -13.62
C ASN A 91 11.35 -14.19 -13.51
N MET A 92 12.57 -14.19 -12.97
CA MET A 92 13.37 -12.97 -12.84
C MET A 92 13.74 -12.40 -14.23
N ASN A 93 13.51 -11.11 -14.41
CA ASN A 93 13.86 -10.37 -15.63
C ASN A 93 15.38 -10.21 -15.76
N ARG A 94 16.05 -11.18 -16.38
CA ARG A 94 17.50 -11.17 -16.60
C ARG A 94 17.89 -10.40 -17.85
N GLU A 95 17.00 -10.39 -18.86
CA GLU A 95 17.27 -9.79 -20.17
C GLU A 95 17.57 -8.29 -20.08
N VAL A 96 16.89 -7.57 -19.18
CA VAL A 96 17.11 -6.13 -19.01
C VAL A 96 18.52 -5.79 -18.51
N TYR A 97 19.24 -6.78 -17.94
CA TYR A 97 20.59 -6.63 -17.40
C TYR A 97 21.67 -7.23 -18.32
N GLU A 98 21.31 -7.76 -19.49
CA GLU A 98 22.29 -8.28 -20.46
C GLU A 98 23.29 -7.20 -20.87
N GLY A 99 24.57 -7.57 -20.87
CA GLY A 99 25.66 -6.64 -21.20
C GLY A 99 26.07 -5.68 -20.05
N ILE A 100 25.45 -5.81 -18.87
CA ILE A 100 25.78 -5.00 -17.70
C ILE A 100 26.60 -5.83 -16.71
N GLY A 101 27.88 -5.99 -17.00
CA GLY A 101 28.80 -6.80 -16.18
C GLY A 101 28.24 -8.20 -15.93
N GLN A 102 28.22 -8.65 -14.68
CA GLN A 102 27.73 -9.96 -14.26
C GLN A 102 26.23 -9.99 -13.93
N TRP A 103 25.51 -8.87 -14.05
CA TRP A 103 24.14 -8.77 -13.59
C TRP A 103 23.17 -9.73 -14.27
N GLY A 104 23.24 -9.89 -15.59
CA GLY A 104 22.34 -10.77 -16.33
C GLY A 104 22.44 -12.23 -15.91
N GLU A 105 23.64 -12.68 -15.50
CA GLU A 105 23.90 -14.06 -15.08
C GLU A 105 23.64 -14.27 -13.59
N GLU A 106 24.05 -13.32 -12.73
CA GLU A 106 24.13 -13.49 -11.29
C GLU A 106 22.90 -12.99 -10.52
N VAL A 107 21.97 -12.24 -11.15
CA VAL A 107 20.76 -11.79 -10.45
C VAL A 107 19.94 -12.97 -9.95
N GLN A 108 19.58 -12.96 -8.67
CA GLN A 108 18.88 -14.06 -7.99
C GLN A 108 17.37 -13.80 -7.93
N SER A 109 16.58 -14.88 -7.92
CA SER A 109 15.12 -14.83 -7.78
C SER A 109 14.66 -14.48 -6.36
N LEU A 110 15.50 -14.70 -5.35
CA LEU A 110 15.22 -14.37 -3.96
C LEU A 110 15.79 -12.99 -3.63
N GLU A 111 14.91 -12.08 -3.23
CA GLU A 111 15.23 -10.71 -2.86
C GLU A 111 14.59 -10.35 -1.52
N ALA A 112 15.03 -9.25 -0.92
CA ALA A 112 14.23 -8.51 0.04
C ALA A 112 13.49 -7.37 -0.71
N LYS A 113 12.20 -7.18 -0.42
CA LYS A 113 11.39 -6.10 -0.97
C LYS A 113 10.85 -5.24 0.16
N PHE A 114 10.87 -3.92 -0.02
CA PHE A 114 10.24 -3.03 0.96
C PHE A 114 9.62 -1.81 0.30
N GLN A 115 8.65 -1.25 0.98
CA GLN A 115 7.99 0.00 0.61
C GLN A 115 7.90 0.93 1.82
N PHE A 116 8.31 2.18 1.62
CA PHE A 116 8.05 3.29 2.53
C PHE A 116 7.17 4.31 1.83
N SER A 117 6.10 4.72 2.51
CA SER A 117 5.18 5.70 1.93
C SER A 117 4.67 6.64 3.01
N LEU A 118 4.84 7.92 2.78
CA LEU A 118 4.41 8.98 3.68
C LEU A 118 3.70 10.08 2.90
N LYS A 119 2.86 10.83 3.60
CA LYS A 119 2.26 12.08 3.08
C LYS A 119 2.38 13.21 4.09
N VAL A 120 2.40 14.41 3.57
CA VAL A 120 2.40 15.67 4.33
C VAL A 120 1.24 16.52 3.82
N PRO A 121 0.30 16.94 4.67
CA PRO A 121 -0.74 17.87 4.29
C PRO A 121 -0.13 19.24 4.04
N LEU A 122 -0.51 19.86 2.93
CA LEU A 122 -0.09 21.21 2.55
C LEU A 122 -1.10 22.26 3.01
N THR A 123 -2.33 21.86 3.33
CA THR A 123 -3.40 22.75 3.80
C THR A 123 -3.96 22.23 5.12
N GLN A 124 -4.12 23.13 6.06
CA GLN A 124 -4.74 22.84 7.36
C GLN A 124 -6.26 23.08 7.32
N GLU A 125 -6.66 24.15 6.65
CA GLU A 125 -8.05 24.51 6.45
C GLU A 125 -8.59 23.94 5.14
N ALA A 126 -9.91 23.81 5.07
CA ALA A 126 -10.59 23.42 3.84
C ALA A 126 -10.36 24.44 2.73
N ILE A 127 -10.18 23.95 1.50
CA ILE A 127 -9.95 24.79 0.31
C ILE A 127 -11.27 25.12 -0.37
N PHE A 128 -12.10 24.12 -0.63
CA PHE A 128 -13.37 24.25 -1.35
C PHE A 128 -14.54 23.65 -0.58
N THR A 129 -14.34 22.53 0.13
CA THR A 129 -15.38 21.83 0.87
C THR A 129 -14.87 21.36 2.22
N GLU A 130 -15.75 21.32 3.22
CA GLU A 130 -15.39 20.80 4.54
C GLU A 130 -14.84 19.38 4.42
N GLY A 131 -13.67 19.15 5.01
CA GLY A 131 -13.00 17.86 5.00
C GLY A 131 -12.05 17.60 3.83
N ASP A 132 -11.94 18.51 2.86
CA ASP A 132 -10.95 18.40 1.79
C ASP A 132 -9.50 18.66 2.26
N SER A 133 -8.53 18.33 1.44
CA SER A 133 -7.11 18.61 1.68
C SER A 133 -6.31 18.60 0.40
N LEU A 134 -5.22 19.36 0.39
CA LEU A 134 -4.14 19.23 -0.58
C LEU A 134 -2.95 18.60 0.13
N ASP A 135 -2.45 17.49 -0.39
CA ASP A 135 -1.39 16.70 0.22
C ASP A 135 -0.24 16.49 -0.78
N PHE A 136 0.98 16.44 -0.26
CA PHE A 136 2.14 15.91 -0.95
C PHE A 136 2.48 14.56 -0.36
N SER A 137 2.78 13.57 -1.21
CA SER A 137 3.27 12.28 -0.74
C SER A 137 4.54 11.86 -1.47
N PHE A 138 5.25 10.97 -0.82
CA PHE A 138 6.43 10.33 -1.38
C PHE A 138 6.40 8.85 -1.05
N THR A 139 6.48 8.01 -2.09
CA THR A 139 6.60 6.55 -1.96
C THR A 139 7.92 6.10 -2.54
N LEU A 140 8.62 5.26 -1.81
CA LEU A 140 9.83 4.57 -2.23
C LEU A 140 9.58 3.06 -2.13
N GLN A 141 9.88 2.34 -3.21
CA GLN A 141 9.79 0.89 -3.24
C GLN A 141 11.11 0.32 -3.77
N SER A 142 11.66 -0.67 -3.07
CA SER A 142 12.98 -1.21 -3.44
C SER A 142 12.98 -2.73 -3.43
N TRP A 143 13.74 -3.29 -4.38
CA TRP A 143 14.06 -4.71 -4.52
C TRP A 143 15.55 -4.87 -4.30
N TRP A 144 15.93 -5.59 -3.25
CA TRP A 144 17.27 -5.69 -2.75
C TRP A 144 17.78 -7.13 -2.85
N GLN A 145 18.84 -7.35 -3.61
CA GLN A 145 19.55 -8.63 -3.74
C GLN A 145 20.32 -8.98 -2.44
N LEU A 146 19.62 -8.90 -1.29
CA LEU A 146 20.20 -9.01 0.06
C LEU A 146 21.03 -10.29 0.24
N TYR A 147 20.63 -11.37 -0.41
CA TYR A 147 21.25 -12.70 -0.29
C TYR A 147 22.31 -12.98 -1.34
N ASN A 148 22.47 -12.09 -2.32
CA ASN A 148 23.37 -12.24 -3.45
C ASN A 148 24.79 -11.75 -3.08
N GLN A 149 25.67 -12.68 -2.77
CA GLN A 149 27.07 -12.37 -2.42
C GLN A 149 27.93 -12.07 -3.65
N GLU A 150 27.65 -12.70 -4.78
CA GLU A 150 28.39 -12.55 -6.02
C GLU A 150 28.31 -11.11 -6.55
N LEU A 151 27.15 -10.49 -6.46
CA LEU A 151 26.94 -9.07 -6.81
C LEU A 151 27.18 -8.09 -5.65
N SER A 152 27.72 -8.53 -4.50
CA SER A 152 27.94 -7.67 -3.32
C SER A 152 26.64 -7.04 -2.76
N ARG A 153 25.52 -7.74 -2.85
CA ARG A 153 24.19 -7.38 -2.27
C ARG A 153 23.67 -6.01 -2.70
N PRO A 154 23.55 -5.72 -3.99
CA PRO A 154 23.08 -4.40 -4.46
C PRO A 154 21.55 -4.28 -4.40
N PHE A 155 21.04 -3.06 -4.46
CA PHE A 155 19.66 -2.83 -4.87
C PHE A 155 19.51 -3.10 -6.36
N ARG A 156 18.65 -4.06 -6.72
CA ARG A 156 18.33 -4.36 -8.11
C ARG A 156 17.55 -3.24 -8.75
N GLU A 157 16.53 -2.75 -8.03
CA GLU A 157 15.67 -1.67 -8.48
C GLU A 157 15.21 -0.85 -7.28
N THR A 158 15.00 0.45 -7.51
CA THR A 158 14.34 1.35 -6.56
C THR A 158 13.45 2.29 -7.34
N ASN A 159 12.17 2.34 -7.00
CA ASN A 159 11.21 3.23 -7.60
C ASN A 159 10.85 4.36 -6.63
N TYR A 160 10.91 5.58 -7.13
CA TYR A 160 10.60 6.83 -6.44
C TYR A 160 9.32 7.39 -7.01
N GLN A 161 8.35 7.73 -6.15
CA GLN A 161 7.02 8.15 -6.56
C GLN A 161 6.54 9.33 -5.72
N PRO A 162 6.94 10.59 -6.06
CA PRO A 162 6.32 11.79 -5.53
C PRO A 162 4.94 12.01 -6.16
N GLU A 163 3.98 12.44 -5.33
CA GLU A 163 2.61 12.76 -5.73
C GLU A 163 2.15 14.07 -5.10
N LEU A 164 1.43 14.88 -5.85
CA LEU A 164 0.68 16.04 -5.36
C LEU A 164 -0.79 15.78 -5.66
N PHE A 165 -1.65 15.79 -4.65
CA PHE A 165 -3.04 15.44 -4.84
C PHE A 165 -4.00 16.20 -3.92
N TYR A 166 -5.17 16.47 -4.46
CA TYR A 166 -6.30 17.02 -3.76
C TYR A 166 -7.32 15.91 -3.45
N THR A 167 -7.78 15.86 -2.20
CA THR A 167 -8.78 14.90 -1.71
C THR A 167 -10.01 15.65 -1.24
N ALA A 168 -11.20 15.20 -1.63
CA ALA A 168 -12.46 15.72 -1.12
C ALA A 168 -13.45 14.60 -0.82
N PRO A 169 -14.19 14.69 0.32
CA PRO A 169 -15.35 13.85 0.56
C PRO A 169 -16.44 14.20 -0.45
N LEU A 170 -17.29 13.23 -0.79
CA LEU A 170 -18.46 13.44 -1.62
C LEU A 170 -19.74 13.27 -0.78
N ASP A 171 -20.74 14.12 -1.05
CA ASP A 171 -22.06 14.02 -0.39
C ASP A 171 -22.88 12.83 -0.89
N TRP A 172 -22.44 12.19 -1.97
CA TRP A 172 -23.08 11.00 -2.51
C TRP A 172 -22.77 9.77 -1.67
N GLN A 173 -23.83 9.14 -1.12
CA GLN A 173 -23.74 8.01 -0.19
C GLN A 173 -24.53 6.81 -0.70
N PRO A 174 -24.11 6.17 -1.79
CA PRO A 174 -24.81 5.03 -2.35
C PRO A 174 -24.85 3.88 -1.34
N LEU A 175 -25.97 3.18 -1.26
CA LEU A 175 -26.17 2.03 -0.39
C LEU A 175 -25.87 2.29 1.10
N GLY A 176 -25.87 3.56 1.53
CA GLY A 176 -25.51 3.96 2.89
C GLY A 176 -24.00 3.95 3.18
N GLY A 177 -23.15 3.79 2.17
CA GLY A 177 -21.69 3.91 2.32
C GLY A 177 -21.21 5.36 2.16
N GLN A 178 -19.92 5.54 2.31
CA GLN A 178 -19.23 6.83 2.17
C GLN A 178 -18.41 6.84 0.88
N THR A 179 -18.27 8.03 0.29
CA THR A 179 -17.47 8.21 -0.92
C THR A 179 -16.53 9.38 -0.80
N ASN A 180 -15.38 9.29 -1.45
CA ASN A 180 -14.48 10.41 -1.67
C ASN A 180 -13.91 10.38 -3.09
N MET A 181 -13.34 11.51 -3.48
CA MET A 181 -12.55 11.63 -4.69
C MET A 181 -11.14 12.13 -4.38
N VAL A 182 -10.20 11.74 -5.24
CA VAL A 182 -8.84 12.28 -5.28
C VAL A 182 -8.53 12.67 -6.72
N VAL A 183 -7.90 13.82 -6.91
CA VAL A 183 -7.32 14.24 -8.20
C VAL A 183 -5.86 14.55 -7.94
N GLY A 184 -4.95 13.96 -8.73
CA GLY A 184 -3.53 14.12 -8.45
C GLY A 184 -2.66 14.03 -9.69
N PHE A 185 -1.46 14.55 -9.49
CA PHE A 185 -0.31 14.38 -10.38
C PHE A 185 0.71 13.47 -9.70
N GLU A 186 1.28 12.55 -10.46
CA GLU A 186 2.26 11.60 -10.01
C GLU A 186 3.43 11.53 -10.99
N HIS A 187 4.63 11.63 -10.46
CA HIS A 187 5.85 11.22 -11.16
C HIS A 187 6.32 9.88 -10.59
N GLN A 188 6.76 8.97 -11.46
CA GLN A 188 7.43 7.75 -11.02
C GLN A 188 8.67 7.53 -11.85
N SER A 189 9.81 7.28 -11.18
CA SER A 189 11.09 7.02 -11.83
C SER A 189 11.93 6.06 -11.00
N ASN A 190 12.90 5.41 -11.65
CA ASN A 190 13.84 4.53 -10.96
C ASN A 190 15.21 5.18 -10.70
N GLY A 191 15.44 6.42 -11.12
CA GLY A 191 16.69 7.12 -10.90
C GLY A 191 17.91 6.51 -11.59
N ARG A 192 17.68 5.58 -12.52
CA ARG A 192 18.75 4.95 -13.32
C ARG A 192 19.07 5.79 -14.53
N THR A 193 20.21 5.51 -15.15
CA THR A 193 20.69 6.15 -16.37
C THR A 193 20.67 5.19 -17.56
N GLN A 194 20.70 5.75 -18.77
CA GLN A 194 20.83 5.01 -20.04
C GLN A 194 19.74 3.93 -20.21
N MET A 195 20.13 2.72 -20.59
CA MET A 195 19.20 1.62 -20.91
C MET A 195 18.35 1.15 -19.72
N LEU A 196 18.78 1.41 -18.48
CA LEU A 196 18.04 1.06 -17.28
C LEU A 196 17.10 2.14 -16.80
N SER A 197 17.14 3.33 -17.40
CA SER A 197 16.27 4.46 -17.03
C SER A 197 14.80 4.14 -17.33
N ARG A 198 13.95 4.36 -16.35
CA ARG A 198 12.49 4.27 -16.51
C ARG A 198 11.84 5.41 -15.75
N SER A 199 10.90 6.09 -16.42
CA SER A 199 10.09 7.13 -15.80
C SER A 199 8.78 7.33 -16.53
N TRP A 200 7.78 7.85 -15.83
CA TRP A 200 6.54 8.34 -16.42
C TRP A 200 5.83 9.32 -15.51
N ASN A 201 5.04 10.18 -16.12
CA ASN A 201 4.20 11.16 -15.45
C ASN A 201 2.73 10.87 -15.73
N ARG A 202 1.90 10.95 -14.68
CA ARG A 202 0.46 10.65 -14.77
C ARG A 202 -0.37 11.73 -14.09
N LEU A 203 -1.46 12.10 -14.75
CA LEU A 203 -2.61 12.69 -14.07
C LEU A 203 -3.58 11.56 -13.73
N TYR A 204 -4.10 11.54 -12.52
CA TYR A 204 -5.02 10.51 -12.09
C TYR A 204 -6.22 11.07 -11.33
N TYR A 205 -7.28 10.31 -11.36
CA TYR A 205 -8.46 10.49 -10.54
C TYR A 205 -8.68 9.22 -9.73
N ILE A 206 -9.13 9.32 -8.47
CA ILE A 206 -9.56 8.17 -7.69
C ILE A 206 -10.99 8.44 -7.22
N PHE A 207 -11.85 7.48 -7.45
CA PHE A 207 -13.14 7.40 -6.79
C PHE A 207 -13.10 6.23 -5.81
N THR A 208 -13.40 6.50 -4.53
CA THR A 208 -13.46 5.48 -3.49
C THR A 208 -14.85 5.43 -2.89
N PHE A 209 -15.38 4.23 -2.79
CA PHE A 209 -16.56 3.89 -2.02
C PHE A 209 -16.16 2.95 -0.88
N ALA A 210 -16.64 3.21 0.34
CA ALA A 210 -16.41 2.32 1.47
C ALA A 210 -17.66 2.22 2.35
N LYS A 211 -17.90 1.02 2.86
CA LYS A 211 -18.98 0.72 3.78
C LYS A 211 -18.55 -0.41 4.71
N ASP A 212 -18.88 -0.29 6.00
CA ASP A 212 -18.55 -1.28 7.01
C ASP A 212 -17.06 -1.69 6.93
N ASN A 213 -16.78 -2.91 6.54
CA ASN A 213 -15.47 -3.52 6.51
C ASN A 213 -14.87 -3.64 5.10
N TYR A 214 -15.41 -2.99 4.08
CA TYR A 214 -14.87 -3.05 2.73
C TYR A 214 -14.75 -1.68 2.08
N ALA A 215 -13.79 -1.55 1.19
CA ALA A 215 -13.63 -0.39 0.33
C ALA A 215 -13.30 -0.82 -1.10
N VAL A 216 -13.80 -0.05 -2.06
CA VAL A 216 -13.52 -0.20 -3.48
C VAL A 216 -13.05 1.13 -4.02
N SER A 217 -11.90 1.13 -4.68
CA SER A 217 -11.36 2.32 -5.34
C SER A 217 -11.09 2.04 -6.81
N PHE A 218 -11.51 2.94 -7.65
CA PHE A 218 -11.20 2.94 -9.09
C PHE A 218 -10.32 4.14 -9.39
N ARG A 219 -9.12 3.89 -9.93
CA ARG A 219 -8.09 4.90 -10.23
C ARG A 219 -7.75 4.91 -11.70
N PRO A 220 -8.48 5.58 -12.58
CA PRO A 220 -8.06 5.86 -13.94
C PRO A 220 -6.93 6.89 -13.97
N TRP A 221 -6.06 6.79 -14.98
CA TRP A 221 -5.01 7.77 -15.23
C TRP A 221 -4.80 8.05 -16.71
N TRP A 222 -4.21 9.19 -16.95
CA TRP A 222 -3.70 9.61 -18.24
C TRP A 222 -2.19 9.81 -18.13
N LYS A 223 -1.42 9.08 -18.95
CA LYS A 223 0.03 9.26 -19.08
C LYS A 223 0.28 10.56 -19.82
N ILE A 224 1.04 11.45 -19.23
CA ILE A 224 1.47 12.71 -19.87
C ILE A 224 2.50 12.34 -20.94
N PRO A 225 2.27 12.73 -22.21
CA PRO A 225 3.24 12.47 -23.26
C PRO A 225 4.56 13.18 -23.01
N GLU A 226 5.64 12.47 -23.17
CA GLU A 226 7.02 12.99 -23.13
C GLU A 226 7.67 12.75 -24.48
N GLY A 227 8.70 13.52 -24.81
CA GLY A 227 9.47 13.33 -26.05
C GLY A 227 10.12 11.93 -26.10
N SER A 228 10.38 11.44 -27.31
CA SER A 228 11.09 10.16 -27.50
C SER A 228 12.60 10.39 -27.53
N LYS A 229 13.40 9.56 -26.85
CA LYS A 229 14.88 9.61 -26.91
C LYS A 229 15.43 9.30 -28.29
N GLU A 230 14.67 8.62 -29.14
CA GLU A 230 15.07 8.35 -30.52
C GLU A 230 15.12 9.62 -31.37
N THR A 231 14.31 10.63 -31.04
CA THR A 231 14.21 11.88 -31.79
C THR A 231 14.97 13.04 -31.13
N THR A 232 15.21 12.96 -29.83
CA THR A 232 15.93 13.97 -29.05
C THR A 232 16.90 13.27 -28.10
N PRO A 233 18.22 13.49 -28.20
CA PRO A 233 19.20 12.94 -27.24
C PRO A 233 19.09 13.55 -25.84
N ASP A 234 17.97 14.17 -25.50
CA ASP A 234 17.72 14.79 -24.20
C ASP A 234 17.45 13.71 -23.15
N GLU A 235 18.10 13.81 -22.00
CA GLU A 235 17.91 12.93 -20.86
C GLU A 235 16.48 12.97 -20.30
N SER A 236 15.70 14.00 -20.64
CA SER A 236 14.27 14.15 -20.27
C SER A 236 13.30 13.32 -21.13
N ALA A 237 13.79 12.66 -22.20
CA ALA A 237 12.94 11.91 -23.10
C ALA A 237 12.48 10.58 -22.52
N ASN A 238 11.30 10.12 -22.99
CA ASN A 238 10.60 8.94 -22.50
C ASN A 238 11.37 7.63 -22.75
N ASP A 239 11.78 6.95 -21.68
CA ASP A 239 12.53 5.68 -21.71
C ASP A 239 11.64 4.44 -21.91
N ASN A 240 10.32 4.58 -21.72
CA ASN A 240 9.34 3.49 -21.73
C ASN A 240 8.05 3.95 -22.43
N VAL A 241 8.15 4.14 -23.76
CA VAL A 241 7.09 4.68 -24.61
C VAL A 241 5.82 3.84 -24.50
N ASP A 242 5.98 2.54 -24.45
CA ASP A 242 4.94 1.50 -24.48
C ASP A 242 4.45 1.04 -23.10
N ILE A 243 4.85 1.71 -22.01
CA ILE A 243 4.47 1.31 -20.63
C ILE A 243 2.96 1.14 -20.46
N SER A 244 2.16 1.97 -21.14
CA SER A 244 0.70 1.88 -21.08
C SER A 244 0.14 0.62 -21.74
N ASP A 245 0.88 -0.05 -22.63
CA ASP A 245 0.46 -1.31 -23.25
C ASP A 245 0.43 -2.43 -22.21
N TYR A 246 1.33 -2.38 -21.22
CA TYR A 246 1.45 -3.35 -20.14
C TYR A 246 0.69 -2.96 -18.89
N MET A 247 0.81 -1.70 -18.46
CA MET A 247 0.24 -1.20 -17.22
C MET A 247 -1.24 -0.79 -17.36
N GLY A 248 -1.72 -0.58 -18.60
CA GLY A 248 -3.07 -0.09 -18.85
C GLY A 248 -3.26 1.37 -18.46
N HIS A 249 -4.52 1.73 -18.14
CA HIS A 249 -4.94 3.10 -17.86
C HIS A 249 -5.74 3.23 -16.56
N PHE A 250 -5.76 2.21 -15.71
CA PHE A 250 -6.46 2.24 -14.42
C PHE A 250 -5.95 1.16 -13.46
N ASP A 251 -6.15 1.40 -12.17
CA ASP A 251 -6.13 0.39 -11.11
C ASP A 251 -7.54 0.25 -10.52
N LEU A 252 -7.92 -0.99 -10.21
CA LEU A 252 -9.05 -1.33 -9.36
C LEU A 252 -8.49 -1.88 -8.04
N THR A 253 -8.82 -1.23 -6.93
CA THR A 253 -8.43 -1.68 -5.59
C THR A 253 -9.66 -2.15 -4.83
N LEU A 254 -9.56 -3.35 -4.24
CA LEU A 254 -10.55 -3.89 -3.32
C LEU A 254 -9.88 -4.14 -1.97
N LEU A 255 -10.51 -3.65 -0.91
CA LEU A 255 -10.05 -3.85 0.46
C LEU A 255 -11.16 -4.52 1.26
N TYR A 256 -10.82 -5.49 2.09
CA TYR A 256 -11.77 -6.18 2.96
C TYR A 256 -11.13 -6.52 4.31
N LYS A 257 -11.82 -6.18 5.40
CA LYS A 257 -11.42 -6.51 6.76
C LYS A 257 -12.32 -7.61 7.32
N TRP A 258 -11.73 -8.72 7.71
CA TRP A 258 -12.41 -9.80 8.36
C TRP A 258 -11.79 -10.06 9.72
N GLN A 259 -12.49 -9.65 10.78
CA GLN A 259 -11.95 -9.67 12.13
C GLN A 259 -10.61 -8.90 12.20
N SER A 260 -9.53 -9.59 12.53
CA SER A 260 -8.16 -9.05 12.61
C SER A 260 -7.35 -9.20 11.32
N LEU A 261 -7.90 -9.84 10.29
CA LEU A 261 -7.26 -9.99 8.99
C LEU A 261 -7.69 -8.87 8.05
N GLU A 262 -6.77 -8.35 7.27
CA GLU A 262 -7.07 -7.38 6.22
C GLU A 262 -6.58 -7.94 4.89
N PHE A 263 -7.45 -7.87 3.90
CA PHE A 263 -7.20 -8.35 2.54
C PHE A 263 -7.15 -7.14 1.60
N SER A 264 -6.18 -7.15 0.71
CA SER A 264 -6.10 -6.18 -0.37
C SER A 264 -5.94 -6.88 -1.71
N PHE A 265 -6.59 -6.32 -2.71
CA PHE A 265 -6.41 -6.68 -4.11
C PHE A 265 -6.22 -5.40 -4.91
N VAL A 266 -5.20 -5.36 -5.76
CA VAL A 266 -5.01 -4.33 -6.77
C VAL A 266 -4.90 -5.01 -8.11
N GLY A 267 -5.72 -4.60 -9.07
CA GLY A 267 -5.72 -5.16 -10.42
C GLY A 267 -5.69 -4.07 -11.47
N ARG A 268 -4.92 -4.31 -12.54
CA ARG A 268 -4.82 -3.44 -13.72
C ARG A 268 -4.93 -4.26 -15.00
N ARG A 269 -5.48 -3.66 -16.05
CA ARG A 269 -5.63 -4.36 -17.32
C ARG A 269 -5.64 -3.39 -18.50
N ASN A 270 -4.81 -3.68 -19.51
CA ASN A 270 -5.00 -3.16 -20.85
C ASN A 270 -5.80 -4.19 -21.64
N PHE A 271 -7.08 -3.88 -21.95
CA PHE A 271 -7.96 -4.81 -22.63
C PHE A 271 -7.59 -4.99 -24.11
N LYS A 272 -7.00 -3.97 -24.74
CA LYS A 272 -6.57 -4.01 -26.13
C LYS A 272 -5.37 -4.93 -26.32
N GLU A 273 -4.37 -4.77 -25.46
CA GLU A 273 -3.11 -5.53 -25.53
C GLU A 273 -3.17 -6.85 -24.75
N HIS A 274 -4.30 -7.14 -24.07
CA HIS A 274 -4.50 -8.32 -23.22
C HIS A 274 -3.45 -8.49 -22.11
N LYS A 275 -2.79 -7.41 -21.70
CA LYS A 275 -1.75 -7.35 -20.68
C LYS A 275 -2.27 -6.68 -19.41
N GLY A 276 -1.57 -6.90 -18.30
CA GLY A 276 -1.89 -6.31 -17.01
C GLY A 276 -1.21 -7.05 -15.87
N GLY A 277 -1.58 -6.71 -14.64
CA GLY A 277 -1.04 -7.35 -13.45
C GLY A 277 -2.02 -7.26 -12.29
N MET A 278 -1.76 -8.05 -11.27
CA MET A 278 -2.50 -8.02 -10.02
C MET A 278 -1.58 -8.19 -8.82
N GLU A 279 -2.00 -7.65 -7.71
CA GLU A 279 -1.39 -7.82 -6.39
C GLU A 279 -2.45 -8.25 -5.39
N LEU A 280 -2.15 -9.27 -4.60
CA LEU A 280 -2.93 -9.70 -3.44
C LEU A 280 -2.10 -9.47 -2.19
N GLY A 281 -2.69 -8.89 -1.18
CA GLY A 281 -2.09 -8.68 0.14
C GLY A 281 -2.96 -9.25 1.25
N ILE A 282 -2.31 -9.83 2.26
CA ILE A 282 -2.97 -10.28 3.50
C ILE A 282 -2.14 -9.79 4.68
N THR A 283 -2.75 -9.00 5.56
CA THR A 283 -2.15 -8.66 6.84
C THR A 283 -2.83 -9.44 7.97
N PHE A 284 -2.04 -9.81 8.98
CA PHE A 284 -2.49 -10.54 10.17
C PHE A 284 -1.74 -10.05 11.40
N PRO A 285 -2.37 -10.04 12.59
CA PRO A 285 -1.74 -9.55 13.79
C PRO A 285 -0.56 -10.44 14.22
N LEU A 286 0.55 -9.82 14.64
CA LEU A 286 1.69 -10.50 15.25
C LEU A 286 1.79 -10.15 16.73
N SER A 287 2.33 -8.97 17.04
CA SER A 287 2.53 -8.49 18.41
C SER A 287 2.41 -6.97 18.47
N GLY A 288 1.67 -6.44 19.43
CA GLY A 288 1.42 -5.02 19.58
C GLY A 288 0.79 -4.42 18.31
N LYS A 289 1.44 -3.43 17.72
CA LYS A 289 1.03 -2.80 16.45
C LYS A 289 1.63 -3.45 15.20
N LEU A 290 2.49 -4.45 15.38
CA LEU A 290 3.15 -5.12 14.27
C LEU A 290 2.22 -6.14 13.62
N LYS A 291 2.09 -6.08 12.30
CA LYS A 291 1.33 -7.05 11.50
C LYS A 291 2.26 -7.88 10.64
N GLY A 292 1.96 -9.17 10.52
CA GLY A 292 2.53 -10.00 9.46
C GLY A 292 1.92 -9.60 8.13
N TYR A 293 2.69 -9.72 7.06
CA TYR A 293 2.25 -9.39 5.72
C TYR A 293 2.68 -10.46 4.73
N PHE A 294 1.73 -10.94 3.97
CA PHE A 294 1.93 -11.79 2.79
C PHE A 294 1.50 -11.01 1.56
N GLN A 295 2.34 -11.04 0.51
CA GLN A 295 2.07 -10.44 -0.79
C GLN A 295 2.24 -11.47 -1.90
N TYR A 296 1.32 -11.48 -2.85
CA TYR A 296 1.41 -12.22 -4.10
C TYR A 296 1.16 -11.27 -5.26
N THR A 297 2.05 -11.28 -6.25
CA THR A 297 1.85 -10.54 -7.48
C THR A 297 1.86 -11.46 -8.68
N ASN A 298 1.18 -11.08 -9.76
CA ASN A 298 1.17 -11.84 -11.01
C ASN A 298 0.95 -10.89 -12.19
N GLY A 299 1.75 -11.05 -13.22
CA GLY A 299 1.66 -10.30 -14.46
C GLY A 299 2.76 -9.26 -14.63
N TYR A 300 2.43 -8.17 -15.28
CA TYR A 300 3.34 -7.10 -15.65
C TYR A 300 3.42 -6.01 -14.59
N GLY A 301 4.58 -5.33 -14.51
CA GLY A 301 4.73 -4.14 -13.67
C GLY A 301 4.97 -4.43 -12.19
N GLU A 302 5.69 -5.50 -11.87
CA GLU A 302 6.18 -5.76 -10.50
C GLU A 302 7.04 -4.59 -10.00
N SER A 303 7.94 -4.09 -10.84
CA SER A 303 8.71 -2.87 -10.65
C SER A 303 8.72 -2.03 -11.92
N LEU A 304 9.28 -0.83 -11.87
CA LEU A 304 9.32 0.03 -13.04
C LEU A 304 10.26 -0.51 -14.13
N ILE A 305 11.39 -1.14 -13.76
CA ILE A 305 12.28 -1.79 -14.72
C ILE A 305 11.63 -3.02 -15.34
N ASP A 306 10.70 -3.67 -14.63
CA ASP A 306 9.99 -4.88 -15.03
C ASP A 306 8.60 -4.59 -15.62
N TYR A 307 8.32 -3.34 -16.05
CA TYR A 307 6.99 -2.96 -16.49
C TYR A 307 6.47 -3.83 -17.65
N ASN A 308 7.36 -4.30 -18.52
CA ASN A 308 7.09 -5.12 -19.70
C ASN A 308 7.44 -6.60 -19.52
N HIS A 309 7.81 -7.02 -18.32
CA HIS A 309 8.15 -8.40 -17.99
C HIS A 309 7.06 -9.03 -17.10
N SER A 310 6.55 -10.21 -17.51
CA SER A 310 5.53 -10.93 -16.75
C SER A 310 6.17 -11.94 -15.82
N GLN A 311 5.84 -11.83 -14.54
CA GLN A 311 6.35 -12.72 -13.49
C GLN A 311 5.33 -12.92 -12.39
N GLN A 312 5.54 -13.94 -11.55
CA GLN A 312 4.84 -14.14 -10.30
C GLN A 312 5.81 -13.95 -9.14
N THR A 313 5.40 -13.20 -8.12
CA THR A 313 6.21 -13.06 -6.91
C THR A 313 5.42 -13.45 -5.67
N PHE A 314 6.11 -14.03 -4.70
CA PHE A 314 5.59 -14.35 -3.38
C PHE A 314 6.47 -13.68 -2.33
N GLY A 315 5.89 -12.85 -1.51
CA GLY A 315 6.58 -12.13 -0.45
C GLY A 315 5.98 -12.39 0.92
N ILE A 316 6.84 -12.50 1.94
CA ILE A 316 6.41 -12.62 3.33
C ILE A 316 7.29 -11.75 4.23
N GLY A 317 6.66 -11.10 5.19
CA GLY A 317 7.34 -10.24 6.14
C GLY A 317 6.39 -9.50 7.08
N ILE A 318 6.61 -8.22 7.25
CA ILE A 318 5.86 -7.38 8.19
C ILE A 318 5.31 -6.12 7.51
N ALA A 319 4.13 -5.69 7.96
CA ALA A 319 3.56 -4.39 7.66
C ALA A 319 3.66 -3.49 8.90
N LEU A 320 4.04 -2.23 8.67
CA LEU A 320 4.19 -1.20 9.70
C LEU A 320 2.97 -0.27 9.74
N THR A 321 2.11 -0.34 8.72
CA THR A 321 0.89 0.47 8.62
C THR A 321 -0.31 -0.41 8.35
N GLU A 322 -1.48 0.08 8.74
CA GLU A 322 -2.76 -0.60 8.52
C GLU A 322 -3.35 -0.23 7.16
N ILE A 323 -4.13 -1.15 6.58
CA ILE A 323 -4.94 -0.89 5.40
C ILE A 323 -6.28 -0.25 5.82
N PHE A 324 -6.81 -0.67 7.00
CA PHE A 324 -8.05 -0.18 7.62
C PHE A 324 -7.81 0.54 8.92
#